data_74544c5a83384ab2bfd2139a4edcf3de
#
_entry.id   74544c5a83384ab2bfd2139a4edcf3de
#
_cell.length_a   1.000
_cell.length_b   1.000
_cell.length_c   1.000
_cell.angle_alpha   90.00
_cell.angle_beta   90.00
_cell.angle_gamma   90.00
#
_symmetry.space_group_name_H-M   'P 1'
#
loop_
_entity.id
_entity.type
_entity.pdbx_description
1 polymer ?
#
loop_
_entity_poly.entity_id
_entity_poly.type
_entity_poly.pdbx_seq_one_letter_code
_entity_poly.pdbx_strand_id
1 'polypeptide(L)'
;MTKTYPFEFSKEEDKFYISLDVADLDRAKKFYQDIFNFEIAFDAGKEVGWCELELPVKGIKLGLSYSKDKEVKNGSTTMAICVEDIEATKQYLDSKSVFTTEIRDIEDMVSLFDMKDCEGNLIQFIGKPRKTSK
;
A
#
# COMPACT_ATOMS: atom_id res chain seq x y z
N MET A 1 -9.01 -1.03 -32.08
CA MET A 1 -7.72 -1.71 -32.28
C MET A 1 -7.22 -2.32 -30.97
N THR A 2 -6.89 -3.57 -31.00
CA THR A 2 -6.43 -4.27 -29.80
C THR A 2 -4.93 -4.05 -29.62
N LYS A 3 -4.56 -3.66 -28.42
CA LYS A 3 -3.16 -3.48 -28.08
C LYS A 3 -2.50 -4.84 -27.86
N THR A 4 -1.29 -4.99 -28.35
CA THR A 4 -0.52 -6.22 -28.15
C THR A 4 0.67 -5.94 -27.24
N TYR A 5 1.11 -6.99 -26.55
CA TYR A 5 2.24 -6.90 -25.64
C TYR A 5 3.32 -7.87 -26.09
N PRO A 6 4.57 -7.65 -25.67
CA PRO A 6 5.68 -8.50 -26.16
C PRO A 6 5.63 -9.93 -25.65
N PHE A 7 4.81 -10.22 -24.65
CA PHE A 7 4.62 -11.56 -24.13
C PHE A 7 3.20 -11.66 -23.57
N GLU A 8 2.80 -12.87 -23.25
CA GLU A 8 1.45 -13.11 -22.78
C GLU A 8 1.38 -12.99 -21.28
N PHE A 9 0.48 -12.12 -20.80
CA PHE A 9 0.24 -11.99 -19.36
C PHE A 9 -0.80 -13.03 -18.93
N SER A 10 -0.79 -13.37 -17.65
CA SER A 10 -1.78 -14.27 -17.09
C SER A 10 -3.17 -13.66 -17.30
N LYS A 11 -4.13 -14.50 -17.66
CA LYS A 11 -5.52 -14.08 -17.83
C LYS A 11 -6.34 -14.33 -16.59
N GLU A 12 -5.73 -14.91 -15.57
CA GLU A 12 -6.39 -15.08 -14.28
C GLU A 12 -6.46 -13.74 -13.57
N GLU A 13 -7.53 -13.53 -12.82
CA GLU A 13 -7.68 -12.31 -12.05
C GLU A 13 -6.69 -12.29 -10.91
N ASP A 14 -6.32 -11.07 -10.51
CA ASP A 14 -5.49 -10.84 -9.33
C ASP A 14 -4.11 -11.49 -9.43
N LYS A 15 -3.50 -11.35 -10.60
CA LYS A 15 -2.13 -11.85 -10.81
C LYS A 15 -1.12 -10.73 -10.93
N PHE A 16 -1.46 -9.55 -10.43
CA PHE A 16 -0.52 -8.47 -10.19
C PHE A 16 -0.41 -8.26 -8.69
N TYR A 17 0.79 -8.02 -8.22
CA TYR A 17 1.03 -7.83 -6.80
C TYR A 17 1.86 -6.59 -6.57
N ILE A 18 1.55 -5.87 -5.51
CA ILE A 18 2.48 -4.90 -4.93
C ILE A 18 3.14 -5.67 -3.78
N SER A 19 4.43 -5.87 -3.87
CA SER A 19 5.13 -6.69 -2.89
C SER A 19 6.00 -5.80 -2.00
N LEU A 20 5.79 -5.90 -0.70
CA LEU A 20 6.57 -5.17 0.29
C LEU A 20 7.43 -6.15 1.06
N ASP A 21 8.71 -5.83 1.21
CA ASP A 21 9.60 -6.63 2.03
C ASP A 21 9.34 -6.29 3.49
N VAL A 22 9.24 -7.32 4.31
CA VAL A 22 8.98 -7.13 5.74
C VAL A 22 9.96 -7.96 6.54
N ALA A 23 10.31 -7.46 7.73
CA ALA A 23 11.19 -8.16 8.64
C ALA A 23 10.42 -9.09 9.56
N ASP A 24 9.15 -8.82 9.78
CA ASP A 24 8.31 -9.61 10.67
C ASP A 24 6.96 -9.79 10.00
N LEU A 25 6.75 -10.98 9.43
CA LEU A 25 5.54 -11.24 8.65
C LEU A 25 4.27 -11.14 9.48
N ASP A 26 4.30 -11.71 10.69
CA ASP A 26 3.11 -11.70 11.54
C ASP A 26 2.73 -10.28 11.96
N ARG A 27 3.74 -9.46 12.29
CA ARG A 27 3.48 -8.08 12.65
C ARG A 27 2.92 -7.30 11.47
N ALA A 28 3.47 -7.50 10.28
CA ALA A 28 3.00 -6.80 9.09
C ALA A 28 1.56 -7.20 8.75
N LYS A 29 1.23 -8.49 8.82
CA LYS A 29 -0.13 -8.95 8.58
C LYS A 29 -1.10 -8.25 9.54
N LYS A 30 -0.76 -8.25 10.81
CA LYS A 30 -1.62 -7.65 11.82
C LYS A 30 -1.82 -6.16 11.56
N PHE A 31 -0.74 -5.47 11.19
CA PHE A 31 -0.82 -4.04 10.91
C PHE A 31 -1.84 -3.75 9.80
N TYR A 32 -1.73 -4.46 8.68
CA TYR A 32 -2.61 -4.18 7.55
C TYR A 32 -4.05 -4.61 7.82
N GLN A 33 -4.26 -5.66 8.62
CA GLN A 33 -5.59 -6.04 9.03
C GLN A 33 -6.20 -5.04 9.99
N ASP A 34 -5.43 -4.60 10.99
CA ASP A 34 -5.95 -3.71 12.04
C ASP A 34 -6.17 -2.28 11.53
N ILE A 35 -5.25 -1.77 10.72
CA ILE A 35 -5.33 -0.37 10.28
C ILE A 35 -6.24 -0.21 9.07
N PHE A 36 -6.14 -1.10 8.10
CA PHE A 36 -6.88 -0.95 6.84
C PHE A 36 -8.02 -1.94 6.69
N ASN A 37 -8.13 -2.91 7.57
CA ASN A 37 -9.15 -3.96 7.47
C ASN A 37 -9.01 -4.77 6.17
N PHE A 38 -7.77 -4.90 5.68
CA PHE A 38 -7.52 -5.76 4.53
C PHE A 38 -7.63 -7.22 4.97
N GLU A 39 -8.27 -8.04 4.16
CA GLU A 39 -8.44 -9.44 4.47
C GLU A 39 -7.33 -10.27 3.87
N ILE A 40 -6.95 -11.34 4.56
CA ILE A 40 -5.96 -12.27 4.05
C ILE A 40 -6.57 -13.07 2.90
N ALA A 41 -5.95 -13.00 1.73
CA ALA A 41 -6.37 -13.77 0.57
C ALA A 41 -5.68 -15.13 0.56
N PHE A 42 -4.40 -15.17 0.94
CA PHE A 42 -3.62 -16.39 0.97
C PHE A 42 -2.43 -16.20 1.90
N ASP A 43 -2.21 -17.15 2.78
CA ASP A 43 -1.11 -17.08 3.73
C ASP A 43 -0.29 -18.36 3.62
N ALA A 44 0.88 -18.25 3.01
CA ALA A 44 1.76 -19.40 2.84
C ALA A 44 2.62 -19.68 4.07
N GLY A 45 2.56 -18.80 5.07
CA GLY A 45 3.27 -18.99 6.31
C GLY A 45 4.67 -18.42 6.30
N LYS A 46 5.23 -18.38 7.51
CA LYS A 46 6.53 -17.75 7.73
C LYS A 46 7.66 -18.50 7.06
N GLU A 47 7.55 -19.83 6.95
CA GLU A 47 8.61 -20.60 6.33
C GLU A 47 8.74 -20.32 4.85
N VAL A 48 7.60 -20.21 4.14
CA VAL A 48 7.61 -19.79 2.75
C VAL A 48 7.91 -18.31 2.66
N GLY A 49 7.37 -17.52 3.59
CA GLY A 49 7.64 -16.08 3.65
C GLY A 49 6.76 -15.25 2.75
N TRP A 50 5.50 -15.65 2.59
CA TRP A 50 4.60 -14.94 1.69
C TRP A 50 3.18 -14.91 2.23
N CYS A 51 2.56 -13.74 2.16
CA CYS A 51 1.16 -13.57 2.52
C CYS A 51 0.54 -12.56 1.57
N GLU A 52 -0.65 -12.88 1.07
CA GLU A 52 -1.38 -12.01 0.15
C GLU A 52 -2.59 -11.43 0.85
N LEU A 53 -2.79 -10.14 0.66
CA LEU A 53 -3.92 -9.41 1.22
C LEU A 53 -4.77 -8.83 0.11
N GLU A 54 -6.09 -8.87 0.31
CA GLU A 54 -7.02 -8.26 -0.63
C GLU A 54 -6.97 -6.75 -0.51
N LEU A 55 -6.95 -6.08 -1.65
CA LEU A 55 -7.07 -4.63 -1.72
C LEU A 55 -8.47 -4.26 -2.17
N PRO A 56 -8.92 -3.04 -1.87
CA PRO A 56 -10.27 -2.62 -2.29
C PRO A 56 -10.35 -2.28 -3.78
N VAL A 57 -9.52 -2.90 -4.59
CA VAL A 57 -9.54 -2.77 -6.04
C VAL A 57 -9.31 -4.14 -6.63
N LYS A 58 -9.87 -4.37 -7.80
CA LYS A 58 -9.69 -5.65 -8.47
C LYS A 58 -8.39 -5.66 -9.26
N GLY A 59 -7.81 -6.83 -9.37
CA GLY A 59 -6.67 -7.07 -10.26
C GLY A 59 -5.32 -6.96 -9.60
N ILE A 60 -5.25 -6.38 -8.40
CA ILE A 60 -3.98 -6.20 -7.70
C ILE A 60 -4.15 -6.64 -6.25
N LYS A 61 -3.20 -7.39 -5.75
CA LYS A 61 -3.14 -7.76 -4.33
C LYS A 61 -1.87 -7.21 -3.71
N LEU A 62 -1.90 -7.05 -2.40
CA LEU A 62 -0.72 -6.69 -1.64
C LEU A 62 -0.04 -7.96 -1.18
N GLY A 63 1.24 -8.10 -1.50
CA GLY A 63 2.03 -9.22 -1.04
C GLY A 63 3.00 -8.76 0.03
N LEU A 64 3.10 -9.54 1.09
CA LEU A 64 4.09 -9.32 2.14
C LEU A 64 5.12 -10.42 2.01
N SER A 65 6.38 -10.03 1.82
CA SER A 65 7.47 -10.97 1.52
C SER A 65 8.50 -10.95 2.64
N TYR A 66 8.75 -12.10 3.22
CA TYR A 66 9.72 -12.25 4.29
C TYR A 66 10.75 -13.32 3.93
N SER A 67 12.01 -13.02 4.21
CA SER A 67 13.08 -14.00 4.13
C SER A 67 14.10 -13.68 5.21
N LYS A 68 14.46 -14.69 5.99
CA LYS A 68 15.43 -14.49 7.07
C LYS A 68 16.80 -14.11 6.54
N ASP A 69 17.08 -14.46 5.28
CA ASP A 69 18.39 -14.20 4.69
C ASP A 69 18.43 -12.93 3.86
N LYS A 70 17.32 -12.20 3.81
CA LYS A 70 17.22 -11.02 2.96
C LYS A 70 17.24 -9.77 3.81
N GLU A 71 18.07 -8.81 3.41
CA GLU A 71 18.08 -7.51 4.06
C GLU A 71 16.87 -6.71 3.56
N VAL A 72 16.10 -6.17 4.50
CA VAL A 72 14.94 -5.36 4.17
C VAL A 72 15.40 -3.93 3.88
N LYS A 73 15.09 -3.47 2.69
CA LYS A 73 15.40 -2.08 2.28
C LYS A 73 14.10 -1.34 2.09
N ASN A 74 13.80 -0.47 3.02
CA ASN A 74 12.57 0.31 2.98
C ASN A 74 12.74 1.53 2.07
N GLY A 75 11.64 1.99 1.51
CA GLY A 75 11.61 3.25 0.79
C GLY A 75 11.90 3.17 -0.70
N SER A 76 12.19 1.98 -1.22
CA SER A 76 12.44 1.82 -2.65
C SER A 76 11.17 1.63 -3.46
N THR A 77 10.09 1.22 -2.80
CA THR A 77 8.79 1.03 -3.44
C THR A 77 7.75 1.78 -2.64
N THR A 78 6.94 2.58 -3.29
CA THR A 78 5.90 3.35 -2.63
C THR A 78 4.55 2.99 -3.23
N MET A 79 3.63 2.60 -2.36
CA MET A 79 2.26 2.37 -2.78
C MET A 79 1.52 3.71 -2.69
N ALA A 80 0.86 4.10 -3.77
CA ALA A 80 0.11 5.36 -3.81
C ALA A 80 -1.37 5.05 -3.85
N ILE A 81 -2.12 5.62 -2.93
CA ILE A 81 -3.54 5.34 -2.77
C ILE A 81 -4.32 6.65 -2.89
N CYS A 82 -5.28 6.69 -3.80
CA CYS A 82 -6.16 7.86 -3.94
C CYS A 82 -7.34 7.72 -2.99
N VAL A 83 -7.67 8.80 -2.29
CA VAL A 83 -8.77 8.82 -1.34
C VAL A 83 -9.67 10.02 -1.61
N GLU A 84 -10.91 9.94 -1.12
CA GLU A 84 -11.87 11.02 -1.33
C GLU A 84 -11.61 12.21 -0.44
N ASP A 85 -11.21 11.99 0.81
CA ASP A 85 -11.04 13.07 1.78
C ASP A 85 -9.68 12.90 2.45
N ILE A 86 -8.70 13.70 1.99
CA ILE A 86 -7.32 13.57 2.45
C ILE A 86 -7.19 13.91 3.94
N GLU A 87 -7.95 14.90 4.41
CA GLU A 87 -7.88 15.30 5.81
C GLU A 87 -8.48 14.25 6.73
N ALA A 88 -9.62 13.69 6.33
CA ALA A 88 -10.23 12.62 7.12
C ALA A 88 -9.34 11.38 7.17
N THR A 89 -8.67 11.09 6.07
CA THR A 89 -7.74 9.96 6.02
C THR A 89 -6.60 10.16 6.99
N LYS A 90 -6.00 11.35 7.00
CA LYS A 90 -4.90 11.64 7.93
C LYS A 90 -5.37 11.60 9.38
N GLN A 91 -6.56 12.16 9.67
CA GLN A 91 -7.10 12.13 11.02
C GLN A 91 -7.29 10.70 11.52
N TYR A 92 -7.80 9.83 10.64
CA TYR A 92 -7.98 8.43 11.01
C TYR A 92 -6.64 7.78 11.38
N LEU A 93 -5.64 7.96 10.52
CA LEU A 93 -4.33 7.34 10.75
C LEU A 93 -3.66 7.90 12.00
N ASP A 94 -3.78 9.22 12.21
CA ASP A 94 -3.23 9.84 13.41
C ASP A 94 -3.91 9.27 14.67
N SER A 95 -5.22 9.01 14.60
CA SER A 95 -5.95 8.45 15.74
C SER A 95 -5.51 7.01 16.04
N LYS A 96 -4.89 6.34 15.08
CA LYS A 96 -4.36 4.98 15.26
C LYS A 96 -2.89 4.99 15.59
N SER A 97 -2.31 6.15 15.83
CA SER A 97 -0.89 6.32 16.15
C SER A 97 0.03 5.83 15.03
N VAL A 98 -0.42 5.99 13.79
CA VAL A 98 0.39 5.68 12.62
C VAL A 98 1.16 6.94 12.24
N PHE A 99 2.44 6.78 11.90
CA PHE A 99 3.24 7.93 11.49
C PHE A 99 2.70 8.51 10.18
N THR A 100 2.47 9.82 10.16
CA THR A 100 2.08 10.53 8.94
C THR A 100 2.88 11.82 8.82
N THR A 101 3.09 12.26 7.58
CA THR A 101 3.70 13.57 7.33
C THR A 101 2.61 14.63 7.26
N GLU A 102 3.02 15.89 7.21
CA GLU A 102 2.08 16.98 6.96
C GLU A 102 1.51 16.87 5.56
N ILE A 103 0.28 17.33 5.39
CA ILE A 103 -0.32 17.34 4.08
C ILE A 103 0.34 18.43 3.24
N ARG A 104 0.80 18.05 2.06
CA ARG A 104 1.37 18.99 1.10
C ARG A 104 0.33 19.28 0.04
N ASP A 105 0.27 20.52 -0.38
CA ASP A 105 -0.70 20.95 -1.39
C ASP A 105 0.00 21.35 -2.66
N ILE A 106 -0.41 20.74 -3.77
CA ILE A 106 -0.01 21.19 -5.09
C ILE A 106 -1.24 21.82 -5.68
N GLU A 107 -1.26 23.15 -5.67
CA GLU A 107 -2.43 23.94 -6.01
C GLU A 107 -3.03 23.51 -7.34
N ASP A 108 -4.36 23.34 -7.35
CA ASP A 108 -5.13 22.93 -8.52
C ASP A 108 -4.85 21.50 -8.99
N MET A 109 -3.97 20.75 -8.33
CA MET A 109 -3.64 19.40 -8.76
C MET A 109 -4.02 18.34 -7.75
N VAL A 110 -3.31 18.26 -6.62
CA VAL A 110 -3.57 17.26 -5.60
C VAL A 110 -3.13 17.77 -4.23
N SER A 111 -3.66 17.15 -3.21
CA SER A 111 -3.11 17.24 -1.85
C SER A 111 -2.69 15.85 -1.45
N LEU A 112 -1.57 15.73 -0.75
CA LEU A 112 -1.01 14.42 -0.47
C LEU A 112 -0.21 14.41 0.82
N PHE A 113 -0.07 13.24 1.41
CA PHE A 113 0.83 13.02 2.54
C PHE A 113 1.32 11.59 2.51
N ASP A 114 2.36 11.33 3.27
CA ASP A 114 2.93 9.98 3.37
C ASP A 114 2.68 9.42 4.75
N MET A 115 2.52 8.10 4.82
CA MET A 115 2.54 7.39 6.09
C MET A 115 3.61 6.30 6.02
N LYS A 116 3.99 5.81 7.19
CA LYS A 116 4.86 4.64 7.27
C LYS A 116 4.10 3.50 7.92
N ASP A 117 4.23 2.32 7.35
CA ASP A 117 3.66 1.14 7.99
C ASP A 117 4.57 0.70 9.14
N CYS A 118 4.23 -0.41 9.80
CA CYS A 118 4.99 -0.88 10.96
C CYS A 118 6.40 -1.35 10.60
N GLU A 119 6.69 -1.49 9.32
CA GLU A 119 8.00 -1.91 8.82
C GLU A 119 8.80 -0.75 8.24
N GLY A 120 8.22 0.46 8.25
CA GLY A 120 8.88 1.62 7.67
C GLY A 120 8.64 1.80 6.19
N ASN A 121 7.77 1.00 5.58
CA ASN A 121 7.44 1.18 4.18
C ASN A 121 6.57 2.42 4.02
N LEU A 122 6.84 3.20 2.96
CA LEU A 122 6.07 4.40 2.69
C LEU A 122 4.83 4.09 1.88
N ILE A 123 3.73 4.69 2.30
CA ILE A 123 2.47 4.66 1.55
C ILE A 123 2.06 6.11 1.37
N GLN A 124 1.80 6.49 0.13
CA GLN A 124 1.41 7.86 -0.18
C GLN A 124 -0.10 7.92 -0.40
N PHE A 125 -0.75 8.87 0.27
CA PHE A 125 -2.17 9.12 0.06
C PHE A 125 -2.34 10.38 -0.77
N ILE A 126 -3.21 10.32 -1.75
CA ILE A 126 -3.45 11.39 -2.71
C ILE A 126 -4.94 11.72 -2.71
N GLY A 127 -5.26 12.98 -2.55
CA GLY A 127 -6.64 13.44 -2.57
C GLY A 127 -6.84 14.61 -3.51
N LYS A 128 -8.07 15.06 -3.61
CA LYS A 128 -8.40 16.25 -4.39
C LYS A 128 -7.66 17.45 -3.82
N PRO A 129 -7.34 18.44 -4.67
CA PRO A 129 -6.62 19.61 -4.15
C PRO A 129 -7.47 20.36 -3.14
N ARG A 130 -6.87 20.66 -1.98
CA ARG A 130 -7.52 21.48 -0.97
C ARG A 130 -7.41 22.95 -1.31
N LYS A 131 -6.42 23.30 -2.16
CA LYS A 131 -6.17 24.68 -2.56
C LYS A 131 -6.34 24.81 -4.06
N THR A 132 -7.21 25.71 -4.45
CA THR A 132 -7.48 25.96 -5.85
C THR A 132 -7.36 27.45 -6.11
N SER A 133 -6.81 27.76 -7.27
CA SER A 133 -6.81 29.16 -7.72
C SER A 133 -8.20 29.50 -8.22
N LYS A 134 -8.58 30.76 -8.11
CA LYS A 134 -9.91 31.04 -8.46
C LYS A 134 -10.18 32.24 -9.13
#